data_de219c8caca2d1f5979337f24dd33603
#
_entry.id   de219c8caca2d1f5979337f24dd33603
#
_cell.length_a   1.000
_cell.length_b   1.000
_cell.length_c   1.000
_cell.angle_alpha   90.00
_cell.angle_beta   90.00
_cell.angle_gamma   90.00
#
_symmetry.space_group_name_H-M   'P 1'
#
loop_
_entity.id
_entity.type
_entity.pdbx_description
1 polymer ?
#
loop_
_entity_poly.entity_id
_entity_poly.type
_entity_poly.pdbx_seq_one_letter_code
_entity_poly.pdbx_strand_id
1 'polypeptide(L)'
;MTHTALPFVVVEDRQNRTLALCRESAALAQEQLVVLSDTDAGPAYERFRHAYVHLSSNSPEFERICFRRYFLLAQYLAANPGCSAFVLIDSDVLLFKGIGEHVRRLAGKADFSGSYISPADGWNPCQVSPHVSYWTANGLRRFVAFVLDTYTTPSGRRKLREIAARFAARGIRGGVSDMTLLYLWARASGNDGPINRVLEGMVIDHNINSPHNHLANEFRYRGGAKRITYADGRPWLTSAAGGRTNVVALHFQGSAKMAMPHALHGRMRTVAAVTYALMVARRAKNKAFRLATRVRRTLDALGLANAPAAK
;
A
#
# COMPACT_ATOMS: atom_id res chain seq x y z
N MET A 1 -30.78 12.67 -8.22
CA MET A 1 -29.79 11.89 -8.96
C MET A 1 -29.37 10.74 -8.06
N THR A 2 -29.75 9.52 -8.39
CA THR A 2 -29.31 8.31 -7.67
C THR A 2 -27.81 8.17 -7.90
N HIS A 3 -27.02 8.50 -6.88
CA HIS A 3 -25.58 8.23 -6.92
C HIS A 3 -25.38 6.73 -7.08
N THR A 4 -24.90 6.29 -8.23
CA THR A 4 -24.43 4.92 -8.42
C THR A 4 -23.43 4.61 -7.30
N ALA A 5 -23.65 3.49 -6.61
CA ALA A 5 -22.79 3.05 -5.52
C ALA A 5 -21.35 2.95 -6.04
N LEU A 6 -20.38 3.48 -5.28
CA LEU A 6 -18.96 3.36 -5.59
C LEU A 6 -18.45 2.09 -4.89
N PRO A 7 -18.25 0.97 -5.60
CA PRO A 7 -17.82 -0.26 -4.96
C PRO A 7 -16.38 -0.16 -4.46
N PHE A 8 -16.15 -0.67 -3.27
CA PHE A 8 -14.82 -0.96 -2.76
C PHE A 8 -14.42 -2.36 -3.19
N VAL A 9 -13.26 -2.52 -3.78
CA VAL A 9 -12.80 -3.79 -4.33
C VAL A 9 -11.50 -4.19 -3.65
N VAL A 10 -11.47 -5.40 -3.13
CA VAL A 10 -10.29 -6.04 -2.55
C VAL A 10 -9.89 -7.21 -3.45
N VAL A 11 -8.61 -7.35 -3.76
CA VAL A 11 -8.06 -8.55 -4.41
C VAL A 11 -7.32 -9.35 -3.36
N GLU A 12 -7.90 -10.46 -2.92
CA GLU A 12 -7.33 -11.33 -1.88
C GLU A 12 -7.86 -12.75 -2.04
N ASP A 13 -6.96 -13.70 -2.22
CA ASP A 13 -7.27 -15.12 -2.36
C ASP A 13 -7.28 -15.88 -1.02
N ARG A 14 -6.67 -15.31 0.01
CA ARG A 14 -6.56 -15.93 1.32
C ARG A 14 -7.75 -15.53 2.20
N GLN A 15 -8.46 -16.53 2.73
CA GLN A 15 -9.50 -16.32 3.74
C GLN A 15 -8.86 -16.13 5.13
N ASN A 16 -8.24 -14.99 5.35
CA ASN A 16 -7.51 -14.67 6.55
C ASN A 16 -8.25 -13.66 7.45
N ARG A 17 -7.73 -13.48 8.67
CA ARG A 17 -8.33 -12.58 9.66
C ARG A 17 -8.36 -11.12 9.20
N THR A 18 -7.39 -10.65 8.43
CA THR A 18 -7.36 -9.26 7.97
C THR A 18 -8.49 -8.99 6.99
N LEU A 19 -8.76 -9.91 6.05
CA LEU A 19 -9.89 -9.81 5.14
C LEU A 19 -11.23 -9.84 5.89
N ALA A 20 -11.37 -10.68 6.92
CA ALA A 20 -12.59 -10.72 7.74
C ALA A 20 -12.85 -9.37 8.43
N LEU A 21 -11.82 -8.76 9.03
CA LEU A 21 -11.91 -7.43 9.66
C LEU A 21 -12.17 -6.32 8.64
N CYS A 22 -11.57 -6.40 7.46
CA CYS A 22 -11.83 -5.47 6.36
C CYS A 22 -13.32 -5.53 5.95
N ARG A 23 -13.88 -6.74 5.78
CA ARG A 23 -15.32 -6.94 5.48
C ARG A 23 -16.22 -6.38 6.57
N GLU A 24 -15.91 -6.67 7.84
CA GLU A 24 -16.66 -6.14 9.00
C GLU A 24 -16.62 -4.61 9.00
N SER A 25 -15.45 -4.01 8.78
CA SER A 25 -15.31 -2.55 8.73
C SER A 25 -16.11 -1.92 7.58
N ALA A 26 -16.12 -2.54 6.41
CA ALA A 26 -16.90 -2.08 5.27
C ALA A 26 -18.41 -2.12 5.56
N ALA A 27 -18.89 -3.20 6.18
CA ALA A 27 -20.29 -3.32 6.60
C ALA A 27 -20.67 -2.24 7.63
N LEU A 28 -19.82 -2.00 8.65
CA LEU A 28 -20.02 -0.94 9.64
C LEU A 28 -19.98 0.47 9.02
N ALA A 29 -19.15 0.67 8.01
CA ALA A 29 -19.08 1.92 7.24
C ALA A 29 -20.25 2.08 6.26
N GLN A 30 -21.06 1.04 6.06
CA GLN A 30 -22.17 0.96 5.08
C GLN A 30 -21.68 1.08 3.62
N GLU A 31 -20.50 0.53 3.34
CA GLU A 31 -19.91 0.52 2.01
C GLU A 31 -20.04 -0.87 1.37
N GLN A 32 -20.28 -0.89 0.05
CA GLN A 32 -20.30 -2.13 -0.73
C GLN A 32 -18.86 -2.64 -0.92
N LEU A 33 -18.55 -3.82 -0.41
CA LEU A 33 -17.27 -4.48 -0.60
C LEU A 33 -17.39 -5.67 -1.55
N VAL A 34 -16.62 -5.63 -2.63
CA VAL A 34 -16.43 -6.74 -3.58
C VAL A 34 -15.08 -7.38 -3.32
N VAL A 35 -15.04 -8.69 -3.16
CA VAL A 35 -13.78 -9.43 -2.99
C VAL A 35 -13.53 -10.26 -4.23
N LEU A 36 -12.43 -9.99 -4.90
CA LEU A 36 -11.94 -10.77 -6.03
C LEU A 36 -10.93 -11.79 -5.47
N SER A 37 -11.30 -13.04 -5.54
CA SER A 37 -10.43 -14.17 -5.18
C SER A 37 -9.71 -14.71 -6.41
N ASP A 38 -9.02 -15.85 -6.25
CA ASP A 38 -8.21 -16.49 -7.29
C ASP A 38 -9.04 -16.87 -8.52
N THR A 39 -9.09 -15.95 -9.45
CA THR A 39 -9.74 -16.09 -10.76
C THR A 39 -8.69 -15.94 -11.86
N ASP A 40 -9.01 -16.34 -13.08
CA ASP A 40 -8.16 -16.11 -14.23
C ASP A 40 -7.97 -14.60 -14.45
N ALA A 41 -6.72 -14.16 -14.46
CA ALA A 41 -6.37 -12.75 -14.72
C ALA A 41 -6.33 -12.43 -16.24
N GLY A 42 -6.65 -13.41 -17.09
CA GLY A 42 -6.83 -13.27 -18.52
C GLY A 42 -5.55 -13.18 -19.34
N PRO A 43 -5.69 -13.19 -20.67
CA PRO A 43 -4.55 -13.27 -21.59
C PRO A 43 -3.61 -12.06 -21.51
N ALA A 44 -4.08 -10.92 -21.06
CA ALA A 44 -3.24 -9.75 -20.84
C ALA A 44 -2.23 -9.97 -19.71
N TYR A 45 -2.67 -10.63 -18.62
CA TYR A 45 -1.76 -11.01 -17.53
C TYR A 45 -0.74 -12.04 -17.97
N GLU A 46 -1.12 -13.03 -18.79
CA GLU A 46 -0.18 -14.02 -19.32
C GLU A 46 0.90 -13.35 -20.18
N ARG A 47 0.55 -12.40 -21.03
CA ARG A 47 1.53 -11.59 -21.78
C ARG A 47 2.48 -10.84 -20.86
N PHE A 48 1.96 -10.21 -19.82
CA PHE A 48 2.77 -9.55 -18.79
C PHE A 48 3.70 -10.56 -18.12
N ARG A 49 3.20 -11.70 -17.66
CA ARG A 49 3.96 -12.73 -16.93
C ARG A 49 5.14 -13.25 -17.74
N HIS A 50 4.97 -13.45 -19.06
CA HIS A 50 6.04 -13.86 -19.95
C HIS A 50 7.10 -12.77 -20.20
N ALA A 51 6.68 -11.51 -20.20
CA ALA A 51 7.58 -10.37 -20.44
C ALA A 51 8.22 -9.83 -19.13
N TYR A 52 7.73 -10.27 -17.95
CA TYR A 52 8.14 -9.75 -16.66
C TYR A 52 9.63 -9.96 -16.38
N VAL A 53 10.32 -8.88 -16.07
CA VAL A 53 11.70 -8.87 -15.59
C VAL A 53 11.70 -8.41 -14.14
N HIS A 54 12.23 -9.24 -13.26
CA HIS A 54 12.30 -8.91 -11.83
C HIS A 54 13.43 -7.92 -11.54
N LEU A 55 13.06 -6.76 -11.00
CA LEU A 55 13.97 -5.64 -10.72
C LEU A 55 13.69 -5.01 -9.34
N SER A 56 13.22 -5.80 -8.38
CA SER A 56 12.88 -5.38 -7.01
C SER A 56 13.66 -6.19 -5.98
N SER A 57 13.78 -5.65 -4.76
CA SER A 57 14.34 -6.38 -3.61
C SER A 57 13.32 -7.30 -2.91
N ASN A 58 12.05 -7.26 -3.28
CA ASN A 58 11.04 -8.21 -2.84
C ASN A 58 11.18 -9.53 -3.63
N SER A 59 10.46 -10.59 -3.26
CA SER A 59 10.47 -11.80 -4.08
C SER A 59 9.72 -11.60 -5.42
N PRO A 60 10.12 -12.31 -6.49
CA PRO A 60 9.42 -12.25 -7.77
C PRO A 60 7.93 -12.60 -7.68
N GLU A 61 7.59 -13.56 -6.82
CA GLU A 61 6.21 -14.01 -6.58
C GLU A 61 5.38 -12.89 -5.97
N PHE A 62 5.92 -12.21 -4.96
CA PHE A 62 5.23 -11.09 -4.31
C PHE A 62 4.95 -9.96 -5.29
N GLU A 63 5.96 -9.55 -6.07
CA GLU A 63 5.77 -8.49 -7.07
C GLU A 63 4.75 -8.87 -8.15
N ARG A 64 4.76 -10.13 -8.62
CA ARG A 64 3.78 -10.61 -9.59
C ARG A 64 2.36 -10.59 -9.04
N ILE A 65 2.15 -10.92 -7.76
CA ILE A 65 0.85 -10.81 -7.10
C ILE A 65 0.40 -9.33 -7.05
N CYS A 66 1.33 -8.41 -6.74
CA CYS A 66 1.02 -6.98 -6.74
C CYS A 66 0.58 -6.46 -8.12
N PHE A 67 1.22 -6.92 -9.20
CA PHE A 67 0.81 -6.58 -10.56
C PHE A 67 -0.49 -7.27 -10.99
N ARG A 68 -0.68 -8.55 -10.63
CA ARG A 68 -1.84 -9.36 -11.02
C ARG A 68 -3.16 -8.71 -10.64
N ARG A 69 -3.22 -7.98 -9.52
CA ARG A 69 -4.44 -7.31 -9.05
C ARG A 69 -5.06 -6.40 -10.10
N TYR A 70 -4.27 -5.68 -10.89
CA TYR A 70 -4.79 -4.75 -11.90
C TYR A 70 -5.41 -5.48 -13.10
N PHE A 71 -4.91 -6.64 -13.44
CA PHE A 71 -5.48 -7.49 -14.51
C PHE A 71 -6.79 -8.13 -14.04
N LEU A 72 -6.86 -8.60 -12.80
CA LEU A 72 -8.10 -9.09 -12.19
C LEU A 72 -9.18 -8.00 -12.13
N LEU A 73 -8.80 -6.78 -11.77
CA LEU A 73 -9.70 -5.63 -11.79
C LEU A 73 -10.18 -5.31 -13.22
N ALA A 74 -9.32 -5.45 -14.21
CA ALA A 74 -9.71 -5.26 -15.62
C ALA A 74 -10.73 -6.32 -16.07
N GLN A 75 -10.57 -7.58 -15.65
CA GLN A 75 -11.56 -8.65 -15.89
C GLN A 75 -12.88 -8.36 -15.17
N TYR A 76 -12.82 -7.92 -13.91
CA TYR A 76 -14.01 -7.50 -13.16
C TYR A 76 -14.79 -6.40 -13.88
N LEU A 77 -14.10 -5.37 -14.38
CA LEU A 77 -14.74 -4.29 -15.14
C LEU A 77 -15.32 -4.76 -16.48
N ALA A 78 -14.67 -5.72 -17.15
CA ALA A 78 -15.21 -6.31 -18.38
C ALA A 78 -16.51 -7.09 -18.12
N ALA A 79 -16.59 -7.79 -16.99
CA ALA A 79 -17.78 -8.50 -16.55
C ALA A 79 -18.89 -7.58 -15.97
N ASN A 80 -18.53 -6.34 -15.60
CA ASN A 80 -19.44 -5.36 -14.98
C ASN A 80 -19.39 -4.02 -15.74
N PRO A 81 -19.93 -3.94 -16.97
CA PRO A 81 -19.81 -2.75 -17.83
C PRO A 81 -20.49 -1.49 -17.25
N GLY A 82 -21.41 -1.65 -16.32
CA GLY A 82 -22.04 -0.53 -15.58
C GLY A 82 -21.12 0.07 -14.49
N CYS A 83 -20.01 -0.57 -14.13
CA CYS A 83 -19.05 -0.06 -13.14
C CYS A 83 -18.12 0.96 -13.80
N SER A 84 -18.45 2.24 -13.69
CA SER A 84 -17.63 3.33 -14.27
C SER A 84 -16.45 3.73 -13.40
N ALA A 85 -16.53 3.49 -12.09
CA ALA A 85 -15.48 3.79 -11.12
C ALA A 85 -15.57 2.88 -9.89
N PHE A 86 -14.46 2.70 -9.19
CA PHE A 86 -14.35 1.90 -7.97
C PHE A 86 -13.20 2.39 -7.08
N VAL A 87 -13.14 1.89 -5.85
CA VAL A 87 -12.03 2.08 -4.93
C VAL A 87 -11.34 0.74 -4.71
N LEU A 88 -10.07 0.63 -5.12
CA LEU A 88 -9.23 -0.50 -4.75
C LEU A 88 -8.75 -0.31 -3.31
N ILE A 89 -8.84 -1.34 -2.48
CA ILE A 89 -8.26 -1.36 -1.13
C ILE A 89 -7.48 -2.65 -0.89
N ASP A 90 -6.48 -2.58 -0.02
CA ASP A 90 -5.80 -3.77 0.49
C ASP A 90 -6.60 -4.39 1.65
N SER A 91 -6.49 -5.70 1.87
CA SER A 91 -7.23 -6.43 2.91
C SER A 91 -6.85 -6.02 4.34
N ASP A 92 -5.75 -5.28 4.52
CA ASP A 92 -5.29 -4.72 5.79
C ASP A 92 -5.68 -3.25 6.02
N VAL A 93 -6.74 -2.81 5.35
CA VAL A 93 -7.38 -1.50 5.54
C VAL A 93 -8.69 -1.67 6.31
N LEU A 94 -8.90 -0.83 7.32
CA LEU A 94 -10.19 -0.64 7.98
C LEU A 94 -10.87 0.61 7.44
N LEU A 95 -12.14 0.48 7.07
CA LEU A 95 -12.99 1.56 6.58
C LEU A 95 -13.86 2.11 7.71
N PHE A 96 -14.12 3.42 7.68
CA PHE A 96 -15.00 4.10 8.62
C PHE A 96 -16.03 4.94 7.87
N LYS A 97 -17.13 5.25 8.55
CA LYS A 97 -18.27 5.96 7.97
C LYS A 97 -17.86 7.25 7.26
N GLY A 98 -18.35 7.43 6.03
CA GLY A 98 -18.08 8.60 5.19
C GLY A 98 -16.92 8.44 4.23
N ILE A 99 -16.27 7.28 4.18
CA ILE A 99 -15.13 7.03 3.28
C ILE A 99 -15.50 7.20 1.82
N GLY A 100 -16.64 6.66 1.37
CA GLY A 100 -17.05 6.73 -0.04
C GLY A 100 -17.28 8.15 -0.53
N GLU A 101 -17.90 9.00 0.29
CA GLU A 101 -18.09 10.42 -0.03
C GLU A 101 -16.74 11.17 -0.05
N HIS A 102 -15.91 10.93 0.96
CA HIS A 102 -14.59 11.56 1.05
C HIS A 102 -13.70 11.21 -0.15
N VAL A 103 -13.71 9.93 -0.58
CA VAL A 103 -12.99 9.49 -1.79
C VAL A 103 -13.50 10.22 -3.03
N ARG A 104 -14.83 10.34 -3.23
CA ARG A 104 -15.38 11.06 -4.38
C ARG A 104 -14.94 12.54 -4.41
N ARG A 105 -14.92 13.21 -3.26
CA ARG A 105 -14.46 14.61 -3.15
C ARG A 105 -12.98 14.74 -3.45
N LEU A 106 -12.14 13.81 -2.94
CA LEU A 106 -10.69 13.81 -3.20
C LEU A 106 -10.37 13.50 -4.67
N ALA A 107 -11.07 12.54 -5.25
CA ALA A 107 -10.86 12.13 -6.63
C ALA A 107 -11.29 13.21 -7.64
N GLY A 108 -12.39 13.93 -7.37
CA GLY A 108 -12.87 14.98 -8.25
C GLY A 108 -13.11 14.47 -9.67
N LYS A 109 -12.33 14.97 -10.63
CA LYS A 109 -12.37 14.55 -12.04
C LYS A 109 -11.19 13.66 -12.45
N ALA A 110 -10.36 13.21 -11.48
CA ALA A 110 -9.18 12.39 -11.77
C ALA A 110 -9.58 10.99 -12.27
N ASP A 111 -8.79 10.45 -13.18
CA ASP A 111 -8.89 9.04 -13.61
C ASP A 111 -8.34 8.09 -12.55
N PHE A 112 -7.46 8.60 -11.71
CA PHE A 112 -6.80 7.87 -10.63
C PHE A 112 -6.50 8.79 -9.45
N SER A 113 -6.71 8.29 -8.23
CA SER A 113 -6.19 8.93 -7.03
C SER A 113 -5.60 7.86 -6.11
N GLY A 114 -4.34 8.03 -5.73
CA GLY A 114 -3.60 7.09 -4.88
C GLY A 114 -2.92 7.76 -3.70
N SER A 115 -2.32 6.96 -2.82
CA SER A 115 -1.55 7.49 -1.69
C SER A 115 -0.14 7.88 -2.15
N TYR A 116 0.09 9.18 -2.26
CA TYR A 116 1.42 9.74 -2.53
C TYR A 116 2.20 9.82 -1.24
N ILE A 117 3.35 9.15 -1.23
CA ILE A 117 4.25 9.13 -0.07
C ILE A 117 5.15 10.35 -0.16
N SER A 118 5.23 11.12 0.93
CA SER A 118 6.11 12.26 0.98
C SER A 118 7.57 11.88 0.72
N PRO A 119 8.28 12.55 -0.22
CA PRO A 119 9.68 12.29 -0.50
C PRO A 119 10.64 12.68 0.64
N ALA A 120 10.14 13.34 1.68
CA ALA A 120 10.96 13.83 2.80
C ALA A 120 11.68 12.75 3.58
N ASP A 121 11.33 11.48 3.39
CA ASP A 121 11.99 10.36 4.06
C ASP A 121 13.28 9.89 3.38
N GLY A 122 13.66 10.46 2.24
CA GLY A 122 14.78 9.95 1.44
C GLY A 122 14.57 8.52 0.92
N TRP A 123 13.39 7.94 1.18
CA TRP A 123 13.12 6.51 1.06
C TRP A 123 12.56 6.25 -0.30
N ASN A 124 12.24 6.59 -1.17
CA ASN A 124 11.81 6.25 -2.53
C ASN A 124 10.91 7.33 -3.13
N PRO A 125 11.51 8.26 -3.86
CA PRO A 125 10.77 9.40 -4.43
C PRO A 125 9.77 9.01 -5.53
N CYS A 126 9.76 7.75 -5.96
CA CYS A 126 9.00 7.28 -7.11
C CYS A 126 7.96 6.23 -6.72
N GLN A 127 7.11 6.50 -5.70
CA GLN A 127 6.09 5.56 -5.29
C GLN A 127 4.74 6.22 -5.07
N VAL A 128 3.70 5.56 -5.58
CA VAL A 128 2.30 5.80 -5.23
C VAL A 128 1.74 4.49 -4.72
N SER A 129 1.26 4.47 -3.49
CA SER A 129 0.68 3.26 -2.91
C SER A 129 -0.78 3.09 -3.30
N PRO A 130 -1.20 1.90 -3.74
CA PRO A 130 -2.57 1.60 -4.14
C PRO A 130 -3.46 1.12 -2.98
N HIS A 131 -2.95 1.01 -1.74
CA HIS A 131 -3.64 0.39 -0.60
C HIS A 131 -5.04 0.95 -0.32
N VAL A 132 -5.29 2.22 -0.65
CA VAL A 132 -6.57 2.85 -0.92
C VAL A 132 -6.37 3.69 -2.15
N SER A 133 -7.09 3.40 -3.23
CA SER A 133 -6.97 4.16 -4.48
C SER A 133 -8.28 4.18 -5.25
N TYR A 134 -8.63 5.35 -5.75
CA TYR A 134 -9.77 5.55 -6.63
C TYR A 134 -9.36 5.36 -8.08
N TRP A 135 -10.23 4.74 -8.85
CA TRP A 135 -10.03 4.46 -10.28
C TRP A 135 -11.31 4.69 -11.06
N THR A 136 -11.20 5.37 -12.19
CA THR A 136 -12.19 5.19 -13.26
C THR A 136 -11.89 3.91 -14.04
N ALA A 137 -12.92 3.33 -14.67
CA ALA A 137 -12.73 2.17 -15.55
C ALA A 137 -11.76 2.48 -16.69
N ASN A 138 -11.77 3.71 -17.20
CA ASN A 138 -10.84 4.16 -18.24
C ASN A 138 -9.41 4.30 -17.70
N GLY A 139 -9.24 4.89 -16.51
CA GLY A 139 -7.94 5.02 -15.86
C GLY A 139 -7.26 3.67 -15.66
N LEU A 140 -8.01 2.66 -15.17
CA LEU A 140 -7.47 1.32 -14.99
C LEU A 140 -7.04 0.68 -16.32
N ARG A 141 -7.87 0.77 -17.38
CA ARG A 141 -7.51 0.22 -18.70
C ARG A 141 -6.23 0.86 -19.24
N ARG A 142 -6.10 2.16 -19.12
CA ARG A 142 -4.89 2.91 -19.52
C ARG A 142 -3.66 2.49 -18.72
N PHE A 143 -3.81 2.27 -17.41
CA PHE A 143 -2.71 1.78 -16.57
C PHE A 143 -2.27 0.36 -16.95
N VAL A 144 -3.22 -0.56 -17.16
CA VAL A 144 -2.90 -1.94 -17.60
C VAL A 144 -2.17 -1.92 -18.94
N ALA A 145 -2.61 -1.09 -19.90
CA ALA A 145 -1.93 -0.92 -21.17
C ALA A 145 -0.51 -0.37 -21.01
N PHE A 146 -0.34 0.62 -20.11
CA PHE A 146 0.98 1.17 -19.79
C PHE A 146 1.92 0.12 -19.17
N VAL A 147 1.43 -0.72 -18.25
CA VAL A 147 2.20 -1.82 -17.66
C VAL A 147 2.66 -2.80 -18.75
N LEU A 148 1.74 -3.22 -19.61
CA LEU A 148 2.06 -4.13 -20.72
C LEU A 148 3.11 -3.52 -21.65
N ASP A 149 2.89 -2.30 -22.12
CA ASP A 149 3.85 -1.61 -23.01
C ASP A 149 5.23 -1.52 -22.36
N THR A 150 5.28 -1.13 -21.10
CA THR A 150 6.53 -0.98 -20.35
C THR A 150 7.32 -2.29 -20.23
N TYR A 151 6.67 -3.43 -20.05
CA TYR A 151 7.36 -4.72 -19.94
C TYR A 151 7.58 -5.42 -21.26
N THR A 152 6.75 -5.20 -22.29
CA THR A 152 6.87 -5.89 -23.58
C THR A 152 7.80 -5.20 -24.57
N THR A 153 8.00 -3.87 -24.46
CA THR A 153 8.85 -3.12 -25.39
C THR A 153 10.31 -3.03 -24.93
N PRO A 154 11.28 -3.00 -25.87
CA PRO A 154 12.69 -2.80 -25.55
C PRO A 154 12.96 -1.47 -24.82
N SER A 155 12.28 -0.39 -25.21
CA SER A 155 12.40 0.94 -24.61
C SER A 155 11.89 0.97 -23.18
N GLY A 156 10.72 0.38 -22.91
CA GLY A 156 10.15 0.23 -21.58
C GLY A 156 11.07 -0.55 -20.65
N ARG A 157 11.54 -1.73 -21.06
CA ARG A 157 12.48 -2.55 -20.27
C ARG A 157 13.81 -1.83 -20.00
N ARG A 158 14.32 -1.03 -20.94
CA ARG A 158 15.50 -0.20 -20.70
C ARG A 158 15.23 0.83 -19.58
N LYS A 159 14.11 1.55 -19.64
CA LYS A 159 13.70 2.51 -18.61
C LYS A 159 13.59 1.85 -17.23
N LEU A 160 13.02 0.65 -17.13
CA LEU A 160 12.94 -0.09 -15.86
C LEU A 160 14.33 -0.43 -15.29
N ARG A 161 15.27 -0.88 -16.15
CA ARG A 161 16.66 -1.16 -15.72
C ARG A 161 17.38 0.11 -15.24
N GLU A 162 17.19 1.24 -15.92
CA GLU A 162 17.74 2.54 -15.48
C GLU A 162 17.22 2.95 -14.09
N ILE A 163 15.92 2.74 -13.83
CA ILE A 163 15.33 2.99 -12.52
C ILE A 163 15.96 2.07 -11.47
N ALA A 164 16.02 0.78 -11.72
CA ALA A 164 16.63 -0.19 -10.81
C ALA A 164 18.12 0.15 -10.52
N ALA A 165 18.87 0.55 -11.53
CA ALA A 165 20.26 0.99 -11.38
C ALA A 165 20.40 2.23 -10.48
N ARG A 166 19.46 3.19 -10.55
CA ARG A 166 19.42 4.37 -9.65
C ARG A 166 19.20 3.98 -8.20
N PHE A 167 18.35 2.99 -7.93
CA PHE A 167 18.14 2.46 -6.57
C PHE A 167 19.43 1.82 -6.05
N ALA A 168 20.06 0.96 -6.86
CA ALA A 168 21.31 0.30 -6.51
C ALA A 168 22.44 1.29 -6.25
N ALA A 169 22.62 2.29 -7.11
CA ALA A 169 23.64 3.33 -6.97
C ALA A 169 23.50 4.16 -5.69
N ARG A 170 22.29 4.31 -5.17
CA ARG A 170 22.01 5.03 -3.92
C ARG A 170 22.00 4.13 -2.69
N GLY A 171 22.22 2.83 -2.84
CA GLY A 171 22.11 1.85 -1.74
C GLY A 171 20.69 1.78 -1.15
N ILE A 172 19.66 2.20 -1.90
CA ILE A 172 18.27 2.19 -1.44
C ILE A 172 17.67 0.83 -1.72
N ARG A 173 17.13 0.20 -0.67
CA ARG A 173 16.38 -1.04 -0.81
C ARG A 173 15.04 -0.76 -1.49
N GLY A 174 14.65 -1.61 -2.44
CA GLY A 174 13.44 -1.44 -3.24
C GLY A 174 13.69 -1.83 -4.69
N GLY A 175 13.37 -0.96 -5.62
CA GLY A 175 13.50 -1.19 -7.06
C GLY A 175 12.21 -0.92 -7.80
N VAL A 176 11.97 -1.66 -8.87
CA VAL A 176 10.75 -1.54 -9.68
C VAL A 176 9.66 -2.44 -9.12
N SER A 177 8.56 -1.82 -8.72
CA SER A 177 7.34 -2.47 -8.24
C SER A 177 6.12 -1.89 -8.96
N ASP A 178 4.94 -2.41 -8.67
CA ASP A 178 3.67 -1.82 -9.12
C ASP A 178 3.53 -0.36 -8.68
N MET A 179 3.95 -0.03 -7.45
CA MET A 179 3.96 1.35 -6.92
C MET A 179 4.85 2.29 -7.74
N THR A 180 5.97 1.78 -8.26
CA THR A 180 6.87 2.54 -9.15
C THR A 180 6.19 2.81 -10.49
N LEU A 181 5.51 1.81 -11.07
CA LEU A 181 4.78 1.99 -12.33
C LEU A 181 3.57 2.91 -12.16
N LEU A 182 2.86 2.82 -11.04
CA LEU A 182 1.78 3.75 -10.72
C LEU A 182 2.27 5.19 -10.70
N TYR A 183 3.39 5.45 -10.03
CA TYR A 183 3.99 6.78 -10.00
C TYR A 183 4.36 7.28 -11.40
N LEU A 184 5.02 6.46 -12.20
CA LEU A 184 5.45 6.83 -13.55
C LEU A 184 4.26 7.13 -14.46
N TRP A 185 3.23 6.30 -14.39
CA TRP A 185 2.01 6.46 -15.17
C TRP A 185 1.21 7.69 -14.74
N ALA A 186 1.02 7.87 -13.44
CA ALA A 186 0.30 9.01 -12.89
C ALA A 186 0.95 10.32 -13.32
N ARG A 187 2.28 10.44 -13.16
CA ARG A 187 3.05 11.61 -13.61
C ARG A 187 2.98 11.86 -15.11
N ALA A 188 2.89 10.81 -15.91
CA ALA A 188 2.77 10.94 -17.37
C ALA A 188 1.34 11.27 -17.82
N SER A 189 0.33 10.82 -17.09
CA SER A 189 -1.08 11.05 -17.43
C SER A 189 -1.55 12.46 -17.10
N GLY A 190 -1.02 13.07 -16.04
CA GLY A 190 -1.42 14.38 -15.54
C GLY A 190 -2.87 14.47 -15.05
N ASN A 191 -3.57 13.35 -14.94
CA ASN A 191 -4.97 13.25 -14.47
C ASN A 191 -5.07 12.37 -13.23
N ASP A 192 -4.30 12.74 -12.20
CA ASP A 192 -4.16 12.02 -10.95
C ASP A 192 -4.24 12.97 -9.75
N GLY A 193 -4.42 12.42 -8.55
CA GLY A 193 -4.46 13.20 -7.32
C GLY A 193 -4.10 12.40 -6.07
N PRO A 194 -3.66 13.08 -5.01
CA PRO A 194 -3.38 12.44 -3.73
C PRO A 194 -4.67 12.16 -2.96
N ILE A 195 -4.94 10.87 -2.69
CA ILE A 195 -6.11 10.44 -1.91
C ILE A 195 -5.87 10.56 -0.39
N ASN A 196 -4.62 10.61 0.02
CA ASN A 196 -4.20 10.65 1.43
C ASN A 196 -3.96 12.05 1.99
N ARG A 197 -4.38 13.11 1.29
CA ARG A 197 -4.36 14.47 1.83
C ARG A 197 -5.51 14.70 2.81
N VAL A 198 -5.30 15.58 3.76
CA VAL A 198 -6.39 16.08 4.61
C VAL A 198 -7.32 16.97 3.78
N LEU A 199 -8.60 16.68 3.79
CA LEU A 199 -9.65 17.49 3.16
C LEU A 199 -10.83 17.61 4.12
N GLU A 200 -11.26 18.84 4.39
CA GLU A 200 -12.41 19.13 5.27
C GLU A 200 -12.34 18.40 6.64
N GLY A 201 -11.14 18.36 7.23
CA GLY A 201 -10.91 17.74 8.52
C GLY A 201 -10.96 16.21 8.52
N MET A 202 -11.02 15.56 7.35
CA MET A 202 -10.98 14.11 7.17
C MET A 202 -9.72 13.66 6.46
N VAL A 203 -9.31 12.40 6.68
CA VAL A 203 -8.11 11.82 6.07
C VAL A 203 -8.21 10.31 5.89
N ILE A 204 -7.59 9.82 4.81
CA ILE A 204 -7.23 8.41 4.61
C ILE A 204 -5.79 8.24 5.10
N ASP A 205 -5.59 7.37 6.07
CA ASP A 205 -4.26 7.08 6.61
C ASP A 205 -3.45 6.21 5.65
N HIS A 206 -2.25 6.69 5.31
CA HIS A 206 -1.34 5.91 4.47
C HIS A 206 -0.74 4.70 5.20
N ASN A 207 -0.33 4.87 6.45
CA ASN A 207 0.27 3.81 7.27
C ASN A 207 0.33 4.24 8.73
N ILE A 208 -0.30 3.49 9.62
CA ILE A 208 -0.30 3.83 11.05
C ILE A 208 1.10 3.79 11.68
N ASN A 209 2.02 3.03 11.09
CA ASN A 209 3.40 2.88 11.57
C ASN A 209 4.37 3.95 11.04
N SER A 210 3.88 5.00 10.41
CA SER A 210 4.66 6.12 9.91
C SER A 210 4.07 7.45 10.38
N PRO A 211 4.86 8.47 10.75
CA PRO A 211 4.37 9.81 11.04
C PRO A 211 3.90 10.55 9.77
N HIS A 212 4.35 10.07 8.62
CA HIS A 212 4.05 10.68 7.32
C HIS A 212 2.67 10.25 6.84
N ASN A 213 2.06 11.12 6.04
CA ASN A 213 0.88 10.80 5.25
C ASN A 213 1.04 11.41 3.86
N HIS A 214 0.26 12.44 3.50
CA HIS A 214 0.54 13.24 2.31
C HIS A 214 1.76 14.15 2.53
N LEU A 215 1.84 14.73 3.72
CA LEU A 215 2.98 15.56 4.12
C LEU A 215 3.93 14.79 5.04
N ALA A 216 5.20 15.23 5.05
CA ALA A 216 6.20 14.70 5.97
C ALA A 216 5.83 15.06 7.42
N ASN A 217 5.98 14.09 8.34
CA ASN A 217 5.70 14.27 9.78
C ASN A 217 4.33 14.93 10.07
N GLU A 218 3.34 14.64 9.24
CA GLU A 218 2.01 15.28 9.30
C GLU A 218 1.28 14.99 10.61
N PHE A 219 1.49 13.78 11.18
CA PHE A 219 0.80 13.35 12.38
C PHE A 219 1.75 13.02 13.52
N ARG A 220 1.31 13.26 14.76
CA ARG A 220 2.04 12.88 15.96
C ARG A 220 2.25 11.37 16.00
N TYR A 221 3.50 10.98 16.25
CA TYR A 221 3.95 9.60 16.23
C TYR A 221 4.65 9.26 17.55
N ARG A 222 4.25 8.15 18.19
CA ARG A 222 4.86 7.68 19.43
C ARG A 222 4.71 6.17 19.56
N GLY A 223 5.76 5.50 20.01
CA GLY A 223 5.68 4.07 20.31
C GLY A 223 5.41 3.18 19.10
N GLY A 224 5.87 3.57 17.92
CA GLY A 224 5.73 2.76 16.70
C GLY A 224 4.43 2.99 15.93
N ALA A 225 3.57 3.94 16.36
CA ALA A 225 2.35 4.27 15.65
C ALA A 225 1.99 5.76 15.71
N LYS A 226 1.15 6.21 14.78
CA LYS A 226 0.45 7.49 14.87
C LYS A 226 -0.41 7.54 16.13
N ARG A 227 -0.52 8.72 16.73
CA ARG A 227 -1.38 8.92 17.89
C ARG A 227 -2.85 8.96 17.46
N ILE A 228 -3.53 7.84 17.68
CA ILE A 228 -4.95 7.68 17.37
C ILE A 228 -5.75 7.79 18.66
N THR A 229 -6.85 8.54 18.64
CA THR A 229 -7.89 8.58 19.69
C THR A 229 -9.20 8.11 19.07
N TYR A 230 -10.14 7.67 19.90
CA TYR A 230 -11.47 7.26 19.45
C TYR A 230 -12.52 8.10 20.19
N ALA A 231 -13.37 8.76 19.45
CA ALA A 231 -14.46 9.58 19.98
C ALA A 231 -15.62 9.58 19.00
N ASP A 232 -16.84 9.63 19.50
CA ASP A 232 -18.09 9.68 18.71
C ASP A 232 -18.19 8.56 17.66
N GLY A 233 -17.76 7.36 18.04
CA GLY A 233 -17.77 6.19 17.17
C GLY A 233 -16.72 6.22 16.05
N ARG A 234 -15.72 7.12 16.09
CA ARG A 234 -14.74 7.33 15.00
C ARG A 234 -13.30 7.46 15.50
N PRO A 235 -12.33 7.03 14.70
CA PRO A 235 -10.92 7.29 14.96
C PRO A 235 -10.52 8.71 14.55
N TRP A 236 -9.58 9.29 15.33
CA TRP A 236 -9.02 10.61 15.11
C TRP A 236 -7.50 10.55 15.20
N LEU A 237 -6.82 11.16 14.24
CA LEU A 237 -5.38 11.42 14.29
C LEU A 237 -5.12 12.80 14.90
N THR A 238 -4.00 12.92 15.63
CA THR A 238 -3.51 14.21 16.10
C THR A 238 -2.44 14.69 15.13
N SER A 239 -2.65 15.85 14.51
CA SER A 239 -1.65 16.48 13.65
C SER A 239 -0.41 16.88 14.44
N ALA A 240 0.72 17.07 13.78
CA ALA A 240 1.94 17.58 14.41
C ALA A 240 1.72 18.94 15.08
N ALA A 241 0.87 19.79 14.51
CA ALA A 241 0.49 21.10 15.04
C ALA A 241 -0.52 21.01 16.21
N GLY A 242 -1.05 19.83 16.54
CA GLY A 242 -1.96 19.61 17.68
C GLY A 242 -3.45 19.54 17.32
N GLY A 243 -3.83 19.83 16.09
CA GLY A 243 -5.21 19.69 15.61
C GLY A 243 -5.65 18.22 15.51
N ARG A 244 -6.96 17.98 15.51
CA ARG A 244 -7.54 16.63 15.32
C ARG A 244 -8.10 16.49 13.91
N THR A 245 -7.86 15.35 13.29
CA THR A 245 -8.37 15.00 11.96
C THR A 245 -9.12 13.68 12.05
N ASN A 246 -10.35 13.64 11.56
CA ASN A 246 -11.16 12.41 11.51
C ASN A 246 -10.59 11.44 10.47
N VAL A 247 -10.45 10.18 10.84
CA VAL A 247 -9.91 9.16 9.95
C VAL A 247 -11.05 8.36 9.34
N VAL A 248 -11.08 8.30 8.02
CA VAL A 248 -12.08 7.50 7.29
C VAL A 248 -11.54 6.17 6.76
N ALA A 249 -10.21 5.99 6.77
CA ALA A 249 -9.57 4.69 6.56
C ALA A 249 -8.25 4.62 7.31
N LEU A 250 -7.93 3.45 7.91
CA LEU A 250 -6.67 3.13 8.58
C LEU A 250 -5.98 1.96 7.87
N HIS A 251 -4.71 2.12 7.53
CA HIS A 251 -3.90 1.08 6.90
C HIS A 251 -2.90 0.47 7.87
N PHE A 252 -2.91 -0.86 7.98
CA PHE A 252 -2.12 -1.66 8.93
C PHE A 252 -1.03 -2.47 8.23
N GLN A 253 0.02 -1.82 7.78
CA GLN A 253 1.08 -2.47 7.03
C GLN A 253 1.91 -3.44 7.89
N GLY A 254 2.22 -4.61 7.34
CA GLY A 254 3.12 -5.59 7.95
C GLY A 254 2.61 -6.10 9.32
N SER A 255 3.45 -6.03 10.35
CA SER A 255 3.10 -6.53 11.69
C SER A 255 2.00 -5.71 12.40
N ALA A 256 1.71 -4.48 11.95
CA ALA A 256 0.62 -3.68 12.50
C ALA A 256 -0.76 -4.33 12.34
N LYS A 257 -0.90 -5.29 11.40
CA LYS A 257 -2.13 -6.10 11.23
C LYS A 257 -2.63 -6.73 12.53
N MET A 258 -1.73 -7.02 13.46
CA MET A 258 -2.10 -7.52 14.79
C MET A 258 -2.93 -6.51 15.61
N ALA A 259 -2.85 -5.22 15.31
CA ALA A 259 -3.62 -4.18 15.98
C ALA A 259 -4.99 -3.92 15.35
N MET A 260 -5.28 -4.43 14.15
CA MET A 260 -6.55 -4.20 13.43
C MET A 260 -7.79 -4.50 14.28
N PRO A 261 -7.92 -5.67 14.97
CA PRO A 261 -9.14 -5.99 15.73
C PRO A 261 -9.37 -5.01 16.86
N HIS A 262 -8.31 -4.47 17.45
CA HIS A 262 -8.42 -3.47 18.51
C HIS A 262 -8.83 -2.10 17.99
N ALA A 263 -8.33 -1.73 16.81
CA ALA A 263 -8.67 -0.48 16.14
C ALA A 263 -10.14 -0.48 15.69
N LEU A 264 -10.62 -1.57 15.11
CA LEU A 264 -12.00 -1.71 14.68
C LEU A 264 -12.99 -1.50 15.82
N HIS A 265 -12.66 -2.01 17.01
CA HIS A 265 -13.51 -1.88 18.20
C HIS A 265 -13.16 -0.67 19.10
N GLY A 266 -12.44 0.31 18.60
CA GLY A 266 -12.13 1.55 19.32
C GLY A 266 -11.14 1.40 20.48
N ARG A 267 -10.45 0.26 20.63
CA ARG A 267 -9.51 -0.02 21.73
C ARG A 267 -8.14 0.60 21.49
N MET A 268 -8.06 1.93 21.34
CA MET A 268 -6.86 2.64 20.88
C MET A 268 -5.67 2.55 21.86
N ARG A 269 -5.90 2.38 23.16
CA ARG A 269 -4.81 2.10 24.13
C ARG A 269 -4.14 0.75 23.83
N THR A 270 -4.92 -0.27 23.47
CA THR A 270 -4.39 -1.58 23.06
C THR A 270 -3.66 -1.50 21.72
N VAL A 271 -4.17 -0.73 20.76
CA VAL A 271 -3.45 -0.45 19.50
C VAL A 271 -2.07 0.12 19.80
N ALA A 272 -1.98 1.14 20.67
CA ALA A 272 -0.71 1.75 21.05
C ALA A 272 0.23 0.75 21.76
N ALA A 273 -0.28 -0.09 22.66
CA ALA A 273 0.51 -1.11 23.33
C ALA A 273 1.04 -2.19 22.38
N VAL A 274 0.19 -2.71 21.50
CA VAL A 274 0.58 -3.72 20.49
C VAL A 274 1.63 -3.17 19.52
N THR A 275 1.40 -1.97 18.99
CA THR A 275 2.38 -1.35 18.06
C THR A 275 3.70 -1.04 18.76
N TYR A 276 3.68 -0.62 20.03
CA TYR A 276 4.90 -0.41 20.82
C TYR A 276 5.67 -1.72 21.02
N ALA A 277 4.99 -2.80 21.44
CA ALA A 277 5.62 -4.11 21.61
C ALA A 277 6.25 -4.63 20.29
N LEU A 278 5.53 -4.48 19.19
CA LEU A 278 6.05 -4.83 17.85
C LEU A 278 7.27 -4.00 17.44
N MET A 279 7.26 -2.71 17.76
CA MET A 279 8.41 -1.83 17.52
C MET A 279 9.64 -2.29 18.32
N VAL A 280 9.45 -2.60 19.61
CA VAL A 280 10.54 -3.09 20.47
C VAL A 280 11.09 -4.41 19.95
N ALA A 281 10.20 -5.37 19.62
CA ALA A 281 10.62 -6.67 19.05
C ALA A 281 11.41 -6.50 17.72
N ARG A 282 10.94 -5.61 16.84
CA ARG A 282 11.65 -5.30 15.59
C ARG A 282 13.02 -4.69 15.84
N ARG A 283 13.14 -3.78 16.80
CA ARG A 283 14.45 -3.19 17.17
C ARG A 283 15.41 -4.25 17.71
N ALA A 284 14.93 -5.14 18.60
CA ALA A 284 15.72 -6.26 19.12
C ALA A 284 16.21 -7.19 18.00
N LYS A 285 15.28 -7.59 17.08
CA LYS A 285 15.64 -8.41 15.91
C LYS A 285 16.69 -7.74 15.02
N ASN A 286 16.52 -6.44 14.73
CA ASN A 286 17.48 -5.70 13.91
C ASN A 286 18.86 -5.57 14.58
N LYS A 287 18.88 -5.38 15.93
CA LYS A 287 20.14 -5.36 16.70
C LYS A 287 20.84 -6.71 16.65
N ALA A 288 20.10 -7.80 16.87
CA ALA A 288 20.64 -9.16 16.77
C ALA A 288 21.18 -9.47 15.37
N PHE A 289 20.45 -9.09 14.32
CA PHE A 289 20.89 -9.25 12.93
C PHE A 289 22.17 -8.48 12.63
N ARG A 290 22.28 -7.21 13.07
CA ARG A 290 23.49 -6.40 12.88
C ARG A 290 24.67 -7.01 13.62
N LEU A 291 24.46 -7.52 14.83
CA LEU A 291 25.49 -8.20 15.60
C LEU A 291 25.97 -9.47 14.90
N ALA A 292 25.05 -10.33 14.47
CA ALA A 292 25.37 -11.54 13.72
C ALA A 292 26.13 -11.24 12.42
N THR A 293 25.72 -10.18 11.68
CA THR A 293 26.41 -9.75 10.45
C THR A 293 27.83 -9.24 10.77
N ARG A 294 27.99 -8.51 11.88
CA ARG A 294 29.30 -8.03 12.33
C ARG A 294 30.24 -9.19 12.71
N VAL A 295 29.69 -10.13 13.51
CA VAL A 295 30.44 -11.35 13.90
C VAL A 295 30.85 -12.13 12.66
N ARG A 296 29.94 -12.37 11.72
CA ARG A 296 30.26 -13.07 10.47
C ARG A 296 31.36 -12.39 9.69
N ARG A 297 31.28 -11.07 9.51
CA ARG A 297 32.34 -10.30 8.82
C ARG A 297 33.71 -10.40 9.54
N THR A 298 33.70 -10.42 10.88
CA THR A 298 34.92 -10.60 11.66
C THR A 298 35.50 -12.01 11.47
N LEU A 299 34.66 -13.04 11.51
CA LEU A 299 35.09 -14.43 11.25
C LEU A 299 35.58 -14.61 9.81
N ASP A 300 34.96 -14.00 8.83
CA ASP A 300 35.40 -13.99 7.42
C ASP A 300 36.80 -13.32 7.32
N ALA A 301 37.00 -12.17 7.98
CA ALA A 301 38.25 -11.45 7.99
C ALA A 301 39.40 -12.20 8.72
N LEU A 302 39.05 -13.05 9.67
CA LEU A 302 40.01 -13.90 10.40
C LEU A 302 40.25 -15.26 9.72
N GLY A 303 39.61 -15.51 8.56
CA GLY A 303 39.69 -16.81 7.85
C GLY A 303 39.02 -17.98 8.57
N LEU A 304 38.18 -17.70 9.57
CA LEU A 304 37.52 -18.70 10.43
C LEU A 304 36.14 -19.13 9.96
N ALA A 305 35.59 -18.48 8.93
CA ALA A 305 34.19 -18.73 8.46
C ALA A 305 34.02 -20.06 7.73
N ASN A 306 35.08 -20.75 7.33
CA ASN A 306 35.06 -22.00 6.57
C ASN A 306 35.87 -23.15 7.23
N ALA A 307 36.03 -23.16 8.55
CA ALA A 307 36.62 -24.33 9.21
C ALA A 307 35.62 -25.52 9.04
N PRO A 308 36.01 -26.62 8.35
CA PRO A 308 35.16 -27.79 8.26
C PRO A 308 34.95 -28.31 9.69
N ALA A 309 33.70 -28.63 10.03
CA ALA A 309 33.39 -29.32 11.28
C ALA A 309 34.30 -30.57 11.37
N ALA A 310 35.16 -30.58 12.36
CA ALA A 310 35.96 -31.76 12.66
C ALA A 310 35.02 -32.93 12.87
N LYS A 311 35.25 -34.00 12.11
CA LYS A 311 34.52 -35.26 12.18
C LYS A 311 34.74 -35.95 13.53
#